data_701342897a343dd4ec46583b86ab33db
#
_entry.id   701342897a343dd4ec46583b86ab33db
#
_cell.length_a   1.000
_cell.length_b   1.000
_cell.length_c   1.000
_cell.angle_alpha   90.00
_cell.angle_beta   90.00
_cell.angle_gamma   90.00
#
_symmetry.space_group_name_H-M   'P 1'
#
loop_
_entity.id
_entity.type
_entity.pdbx_description
1 polymer ?
#
loop_
_entity_poly.entity_id
_entity_poly.type
_entity_poly.pdbx_seq_one_letter_code
_entity_poly.pdbx_strand_id
1 'polypeptide(L)'
;MTLPILPDTERLVRSYLAQVTDITALVGTNISTEQPGTLPAAWITFTRLASPSYDKLPEAMDVARFQFDAWATDKATASTIARTLRAALRASTNYTLATVGTLGGCSIVTDIAWQPDDSRTPPIPRYVLTVDVYARP
;
A
#
# COMPACT_ATOMS: atom_id res chain seq x y z
N MET A 1 1.93 30.44 14.64
CA MET A 1 0.75 29.60 14.43
C MET A 1 1.20 28.25 13.84
N THR A 2 0.72 27.17 14.41
CA THR A 2 0.97 25.84 13.87
C THR A 2 -0.20 25.43 12.99
N LEU A 3 0.06 25.07 11.74
CA LEU A 3 -0.97 24.64 10.83
C LEU A 3 -1.36 23.17 11.10
N PRO A 4 -2.65 22.82 11.03
CA PRO A 4 -3.07 21.43 11.08
C PRO A 4 -2.70 20.74 9.77
N ILE A 5 -1.78 19.79 9.84
CA ILE A 5 -1.29 19.06 8.67
C ILE A 5 -1.70 17.60 8.80
N LEU A 6 -2.23 17.03 7.72
CA LEU A 6 -2.56 15.61 7.67
C LEU A 6 -1.30 14.76 7.85
N PRO A 7 -1.41 13.55 8.42
CA PRO A 7 -0.27 12.67 8.55
C PRO A 7 0.28 12.26 7.18
N ASP A 8 1.58 11.90 7.14
CA ASP A 8 2.20 11.31 5.96
C ASP A 8 1.75 9.85 5.84
N THR A 9 0.62 9.64 5.19
CA THR A 9 -0.03 8.33 5.10
C THR A 9 0.80 7.34 4.27
N GLU A 10 1.51 7.80 3.25
CA GLU A 10 2.42 6.93 2.49
C GLU A 10 3.51 6.35 3.38
N ARG A 11 4.11 7.19 4.22
CA ARG A 11 5.13 6.76 5.17
C ARG A 11 4.58 5.79 6.21
N LEU A 12 3.37 6.04 6.71
CA LEU A 12 2.68 5.14 7.65
C LEU A 12 2.44 3.76 7.05
N VAL A 13 1.92 3.71 5.83
CA VAL A 13 1.64 2.45 5.13
C VAL A 13 2.94 1.69 4.88
N ARG A 14 3.96 2.36 4.37
CA ARG A 14 5.25 1.72 4.11
C ARG A 14 5.87 1.16 5.39
N SER A 15 5.87 1.93 6.46
CA SER A 15 6.39 1.52 7.76
C SER A 15 5.61 0.32 8.31
N TYR A 16 4.29 0.36 8.21
CA TYR A 16 3.44 -0.76 8.64
C TYR A 16 3.77 -2.05 7.89
N LEU A 17 3.80 -2.00 6.57
CA LEU A 17 4.08 -3.18 5.75
C LEU A 17 5.49 -3.74 6.00
N ALA A 18 6.46 -2.87 6.24
CA ALA A 18 7.84 -3.26 6.50
C ALA A 18 8.01 -4.03 7.82
N GLN A 19 7.07 -3.96 8.76
CA GLN A 19 7.11 -4.70 10.00
C GLN A 19 6.19 -5.93 10.02
N VAL A 20 5.41 -6.17 8.97
CA VAL A 20 4.57 -7.37 8.83
C VAL A 20 5.45 -8.51 8.33
N THR A 21 5.71 -9.49 9.19
CA THR A 21 6.64 -10.59 8.89
C THR A 21 6.24 -11.38 7.65
N ASP A 22 4.94 -11.63 7.46
CA ASP A 22 4.44 -12.37 6.29
C ASP A 22 4.70 -11.63 4.98
N ILE A 23 4.70 -10.30 5.01
CA ILE A 23 5.04 -9.46 3.85
C ILE A 23 6.54 -9.49 3.59
N THR A 24 7.36 -9.24 4.61
CA THR A 24 8.81 -9.18 4.45
C THR A 24 9.43 -10.53 4.10
N ALA A 25 8.79 -11.63 4.48
CA ALA A 25 9.20 -12.97 4.04
C ALA A 25 9.07 -13.16 2.52
N LEU A 26 8.15 -12.44 1.88
CA LEU A 26 7.91 -12.54 0.43
C LEU A 26 8.72 -11.51 -0.38
N VAL A 27 8.79 -10.27 0.09
CA VAL A 27 9.37 -9.17 -0.69
C VAL A 27 10.59 -8.51 -0.04
N GLY A 28 10.96 -8.91 1.18
CA GLY A 28 12.05 -8.27 1.91
C GLY A 28 11.75 -6.79 2.14
N THR A 29 12.69 -5.92 1.77
CA THR A 29 12.56 -4.46 1.88
C THR A 29 12.01 -3.81 0.62
N ASN A 30 11.61 -4.59 -0.38
CA ASN A 30 11.18 -4.10 -1.69
C ASN A 30 9.73 -3.61 -1.66
N ILE A 31 9.48 -2.56 -0.88
CA ILE A 31 8.19 -1.89 -0.75
C ILE A 31 8.42 -0.41 -0.98
N SER A 32 7.81 0.17 -2.00
CA SER A 32 8.05 1.57 -2.37
C SER A 32 6.85 2.22 -3.05
N THR A 33 6.91 3.54 -3.16
CA THR A 33 5.91 4.33 -3.89
C THR A 33 6.31 4.57 -5.35
N GLU A 34 7.49 4.13 -5.74
CA GLU A 34 8.02 4.27 -7.09
C GLU A 34 8.56 2.93 -7.57
N GLN A 35 8.52 2.73 -8.89
CA GLN A 35 9.06 1.51 -9.49
C GLN A 35 10.58 1.47 -9.29
N PRO A 36 11.15 0.34 -8.81
CA PRO A 36 12.59 0.19 -8.67
C PRO A 36 13.33 0.32 -10.00
N GLY A 37 14.52 0.92 -9.97
CA GLY A 37 15.38 1.01 -11.17
C GLY A 37 15.85 -0.36 -11.65
N THR A 38 16.21 -1.24 -10.71
CA THR A 38 16.50 -2.66 -10.98
C THR A 38 15.38 -3.49 -10.36
N LEU A 39 14.70 -4.31 -11.17
CA LEU A 39 13.55 -5.08 -10.72
C LEU A 39 13.98 -6.26 -9.86
N PRO A 40 13.51 -6.35 -8.59
CA PRO A 40 13.73 -7.53 -7.76
C PRO A 40 12.88 -8.72 -8.26
N ALA A 41 13.07 -9.89 -7.63
CA ALA A 41 12.28 -11.08 -7.94
C ALA A 41 10.82 -10.94 -7.44
N ALA A 42 10.60 -10.15 -6.40
CA ALA A 42 9.29 -9.90 -5.81
C ALA A 42 9.29 -8.53 -5.14
N TRP A 43 8.27 -7.72 -5.38
CA TRP A 43 8.17 -6.39 -4.78
C TRP A 43 6.74 -5.89 -4.75
N ILE A 44 6.52 -4.84 -3.96
CA ILE A 44 5.25 -4.13 -3.85
C ILE A 44 5.48 -2.65 -4.17
N THR A 45 4.63 -2.09 -5.00
CA THR A 45 4.53 -0.65 -5.17
C THR A 45 3.14 -0.18 -4.80
N PHE A 46 3.02 1.06 -4.34
CA PHE A 46 1.70 1.66 -4.09
C PHE A 46 1.70 3.14 -4.46
N THR A 47 0.59 3.58 -5.03
CA THR A 47 0.42 4.91 -5.58
C THR A 47 -0.85 5.53 -5.01
N ARG A 48 -0.74 6.76 -4.52
CA ARG A 48 -1.93 7.49 -4.06
C ARG A 48 -2.77 7.94 -5.25
N LEU A 49 -4.03 7.61 -5.23
CA LEU A 49 -5.01 7.98 -6.24
C LEU A 49 -5.86 9.17 -5.75
N ALA A 50 -6.48 9.85 -6.71
CA ALA A 50 -7.51 10.83 -6.39
C ALA A 50 -8.70 10.15 -5.71
N SER A 51 -9.24 10.79 -4.67
CA SER A 51 -10.40 10.31 -3.94
C SER A 51 -11.22 11.48 -3.43
N PRO A 52 -12.51 11.28 -3.09
CA PRO A 52 -13.28 12.33 -2.46
C PRO A 52 -12.64 12.80 -1.14
N SER A 53 -12.64 14.11 -0.91
CA SER A 53 -12.12 14.69 0.32
C SER A 53 -13.01 14.37 1.51
N TYR A 54 -12.42 14.08 2.66
CA TYR A 54 -13.12 14.02 3.94
C TYR A 54 -13.04 15.38 4.63
N ASP A 55 -13.87 16.29 4.20
CA ASP A 55 -13.77 17.75 4.33
C ASP A 55 -14.36 18.28 5.64
N LYS A 56 -15.19 17.48 6.33
CA LYS A 56 -15.85 17.91 7.56
C LYS A 56 -14.92 17.99 8.76
N LEU A 57 -13.86 17.15 8.76
CA LEU A 57 -12.83 17.12 9.79
C LEU A 57 -11.46 16.94 9.12
N PRO A 58 -11.02 17.89 8.29
CA PRO A 58 -9.86 17.71 7.42
C PRO A 58 -8.55 17.48 8.16
N GLU A 59 -8.41 18.02 9.37
CA GLU A 59 -7.21 17.83 10.20
C GLU A 59 -7.25 16.60 11.09
N ALA A 60 -8.40 15.93 11.19
CA ALA A 60 -8.60 14.79 12.10
C ALA A 60 -8.35 13.44 11.43
N MET A 61 -8.50 13.36 10.11
CA MET A 61 -8.37 12.09 9.39
C MET A 61 -8.00 12.32 7.93
N ASP A 62 -7.04 11.55 7.47
CA ASP A 62 -6.75 11.39 6.04
C ASP A 62 -7.38 10.08 5.57
N VAL A 63 -8.24 10.15 4.56
CA VAL A 63 -8.78 8.99 3.87
C VAL A 63 -8.06 8.90 2.53
N ALA A 64 -6.99 8.12 2.50
CA ALA A 64 -6.10 8.03 1.35
C ALA A 64 -6.42 6.78 0.52
N ARG A 65 -6.72 6.99 -0.75
CA ARG A 65 -6.93 5.89 -1.69
C ARG A 65 -5.61 5.53 -2.35
N PHE A 66 -5.22 4.27 -2.22
CA PHE A 66 -4.01 3.74 -2.85
C PHE A 66 -4.35 2.62 -3.81
N GLN A 67 -3.65 2.61 -4.93
CA GLN A 67 -3.51 1.41 -5.75
C GLN A 67 -2.26 0.69 -5.29
N PHE A 68 -2.41 -0.56 -4.89
CA PHE A 68 -1.31 -1.46 -4.53
C PHE A 68 -1.06 -2.43 -5.67
N ASP A 69 0.21 -2.57 -6.04
CA ASP A 69 0.66 -3.49 -7.08
C ASP A 69 1.58 -4.54 -6.47
N ALA A 70 1.21 -5.80 -6.62
CA ALA A 70 2.02 -6.94 -6.19
C ALA A 70 2.69 -7.56 -7.43
N TRP A 71 4.02 -7.48 -7.46
CA TRP A 71 4.85 -7.87 -8.59
C TRP A 71 5.71 -9.06 -8.26
N ALA A 72 5.89 -9.96 -9.23
CA ALA A 72 6.86 -11.05 -9.10
C ALA A 72 7.28 -11.55 -10.49
N THR A 73 8.30 -12.42 -10.53
CA THR A 73 8.76 -13.05 -11.76
C THR A 73 7.79 -14.11 -12.26
N ASP A 74 6.90 -14.62 -11.41
CA ASP A 74 5.86 -15.58 -11.79
C ASP A 74 4.51 -15.21 -11.20
N LYS A 75 3.44 -15.69 -11.85
CA LYS A 75 2.06 -15.37 -11.48
C LYS A 75 1.68 -15.89 -10.11
N ALA A 76 2.11 -17.09 -9.75
CA ALA A 76 1.77 -17.71 -8.47
C ALA A 76 2.33 -16.92 -7.29
N THR A 77 3.57 -16.46 -7.38
CA THR A 77 4.20 -15.61 -6.36
C THR A 77 3.52 -14.25 -6.26
N ALA A 78 3.21 -13.61 -7.39
CA ALA A 78 2.48 -12.35 -7.42
C ALA A 78 1.10 -12.48 -6.74
N SER A 79 0.39 -13.58 -7.00
CA SER A 79 -0.89 -13.88 -6.35
C SER A 79 -0.75 -14.04 -4.84
N THR A 80 0.26 -14.74 -4.37
CA THR A 80 0.53 -14.92 -2.94
C THR A 80 0.82 -13.58 -2.26
N ILE A 81 1.63 -12.73 -2.90
CA ILE A 81 1.93 -11.39 -2.39
C ILE A 81 0.64 -10.56 -2.28
N ALA A 82 -0.19 -10.55 -3.31
CA ALA A 82 -1.43 -9.77 -3.32
C ALA A 82 -2.40 -10.20 -2.21
N ARG A 83 -2.57 -11.52 -2.02
CA ARG A 83 -3.45 -12.05 -0.97
C ARG A 83 -2.92 -11.76 0.43
N THR A 84 -1.61 -11.86 0.63
CA THR A 84 -0.95 -11.54 1.90
C THR A 84 -1.04 -10.05 2.19
N LEU A 85 -0.81 -9.21 1.17
CA LEU A 85 -0.94 -7.76 1.26
C LEU A 85 -2.36 -7.35 1.65
N ARG A 86 -3.38 -7.95 1.01
CA ARG A 86 -4.78 -7.70 1.36
C ARG A 86 -5.06 -8.03 2.83
N ALA A 87 -4.60 -9.17 3.31
CA ALA A 87 -4.76 -9.57 4.70
C ALA A 87 -4.04 -8.61 5.67
N ALA A 88 -2.82 -8.20 5.32
CA ALA A 88 -2.05 -7.24 6.13
C ALA A 88 -2.75 -5.89 6.22
N LEU A 89 -3.27 -5.38 5.12
CA LEU A 89 -4.00 -4.11 5.10
C LEU A 89 -5.28 -4.19 5.94
N ARG A 90 -6.01 -5.29 5.87
CA ARG A 90 -7.21 -5.50 6.70
C ARG A 90 -6.87 -5.54 8.19
N ALA A 91 -5.66 -5.91 8.56
CA ALA A 91 -5.20 -5.98 9.94
C ALA A 91 -4.49 -4.70 10.42
N SER A 92 -4.51 -3.61 9.65
CA SER A 92 -3.71 -2.41 9.89
C SER A 92 -4.22 -1.48 10.99
N THR A 93 -5.27 -1.85 11.70
CA THR A 93 -5.89 -1.02 12.73
C THR A 93 -4.93 -0.75 13.90
N ASN A 94 -4.86 0.53 14.31
CA ASN A 94 -4.09 0.98 15.48
C ASN A 94 -2.56 0.88 15.36
N TYR A 95 -2.02 0.72 14.16
CA TYR A 95 -0.57 0.86 13.99
C TYR A 95 -0.15 2.31 14.13
N THR A 96 0.75 2.60 15.05
CA THR A 96 1.27 3.96 15.29
C THR A 96 2.75 4.03 14.95
N LEU A 97 3.11 5.04 14.15
CA LEU A 97 4.49 5.45 13.94
C LEU A 97 4.69 6.78 14.65
N ALA A 98 5.55 6.80 15.67
CA ALA A 98 5.78 7.97 16.51
C ALA A 98 6.11 9.20 15.66
N THR A 99 5.52 10.36 16.01
CA THR A 99 5.67 11.65 15.34
C THR A 99 5.06 11.74 13.93
N VAL A 100 4.51 10.65 13.40
CA VAL A 100 3.90 10.60 12.06
C VAL A 100 2.39 10.47 12.14
N GLY A 101 1.90 9.43 12.83
CA GLY A 101 0.46 9.21 12.96
C GLY A 101 0.08 7.77 13.24
N THR A 102 -1.21 7.49 13.13
CA THR A 102 -1.80 6.17 13.42
C THR A 102 -2.71 5.72 12.29
N LEU A 103 -2.56 4.47 11.86
CA LEU A 103 -3.50 3.85 10.93
C LEU A 103 -4.78 3.45 11.66
N GLY A 104 -5.93 3.81 11.10
CA GLY A 104 -7.25 3.47 11.64
C GLY A 104 -7.93 2.30 10.95
N GLY A 105 -7.20 1.61 10.07
CA GLY A 105 -7.74 0.51 9.28
C GLY A 105 -7.88 0.86 7.81
N CYS A 106 -8.59 0.02 7.06
CA CYS A 106 -8.79 0.21 5.62
C CYS A 106 -10.14 -0.31 5.15
N SER A 107 -10.52 0.11 3.95
CA SER A 107 -11.65 -0.44 3.19
C SER A 107 -11.19 -0.84 1.81
N ILE A 108 -11.53 -2.06 1.37
CA ILE A 108 -11.23 -2.50 0.01
C ILE A 108 -12.19 -1.81 -0.95
N VAL A 109 -11.66 -1.06 -1.91
CA VAL A 109 -12.44 -0.36 -2.94
C VAL A 109 -12.62 -1.26 -4.16
N THR A 110 -11.51 -1.76 -4.69
CA THR A 110 -11.49 -2.73 -5.79
C THR A 110 -10.60 -3.88 -5.39
N ASP A 111 -11.16 -5.08 -5.34
CA ASP A 111 -10.43 -6.26 -4.88
C ASP A 111 -9.39 -6.74 -5.89
N ILE A 112 -8.60 -7.73 -5.50
CA ILE A 112 -7.47 -8.25 -6.25
C ILE A 112 -7.87 -8.61 -7.68
N ALA A 113 -7.13 -8.07 -8.67
CA ALA A 113 -7.32 -8.36 -10.08
C ALA A 113 -5.99 -8.65 -10.77
N TRP A 114 -5.98 -9.61 -11.68
CA TRP A 114 -4.86 -9.89 -12.56
C TRP A 114 -4.71 -8.79 -13.59
N GLN A 115 -3.57 -8.12 -13.57
CA GLN A 115 -3.29 -7.00 -14.47
C GLN A 115 -1.80 -6.93 -14.77
N PRO A 116 -1.27 -7.88 -15.60
CA PRO A 116 0.15 -7.90 -15.91
C PRO A 116 0.60 -6.62 -16.62
N ASP A 117 1.86 -6.25 -16.43
CA ASP A 117 2.45 -5.12 -17.16
C ASP A 117 2.92 -5.59 -18.53
N ASP A 118 2.15 -5.28 -19.57
CA ASP A 118 2.40 -5.65 -20.96
C ASP A 118 3.37 -4.69 -21.68
N SER A 119 3.84 -3.65 -21.02
CA SER A 119 4.79 -2.70 -21.60
C SER A 119 6.18 -3.29 -21.79
N ARG A 120 6.42 -4.48 -21.26
CA ARG A 120 7.67 -5.24 -21.35
C ARG A 120 7.43 -6.59 -21.99
N THR A 121 8.49 -7.16 -22.59
CA THR A 121 8.47 -8.50 -23.21
C THR A 121 9.54 -9.36 -22.54
N PRO A 122 9.17 -10.47 -21.87
CA PRO A 122 7.80 -10.90 -21.56
C PRO A 122 7.09 -9.98 -20.57
N PRO A 123 5.74 -9.99 -20.52
CA PRO A 123 4.98 -9.21 -19.54
C PRO A 123 5.39 -9.56 -18.11
N ILE A 124 5.39 -8.55 -17.22
CA ILE A 124 5.70 -8.76 -15.81
C ILE A 124 4.41 -9.13 -15.06
N PRO A 125 4.36 -10.27 -14.37
CA PRO A 125 3.21 -10.65 -13.57
C PRO A 125 2.90 -9.61 -12.49
N ARG A 126 1.65 -9.18 -12.43
CA ARG A 126 1.18 -8.19 -11.46
C ARG A 126 -0.27 -8.46 -11.09
N TYR A 127 -0.56 -8.39 -9.78
CA TYR A 127 -1.93 -8.26 -9.26
C TYR A 127 -2.09 -6.87 -8.66
N VAL A 128 -3.28 -6.32 -8.80
CA VAL A 128 -3.59 -4.95 -8.40
C VAL A 128 -4.81 -4.96 -7.48
N LEU A 129 -4.79 -4.13 -6.44
CA LEU A 129 -5.98 -3.85 -5.65
C LEU A 129 -5.99 -2.37 -5.25
N THR A 130 -7.19 -1.83 -5.04
CA THR A 130 -7.39 -0.44 -4.62
C THR A 130 -8.02 -0.43 -3.23
N VAL A 131 -7.44 0.34 -2.32
CA VAL A 131 -7.80 0.36 -0.90
C VAL A 131 -7.84 1.79 -0.40
N ASP A 132 -8.89 2.12 0.36
CA ASP A 132 -8.92 3.34 1.15
C ASP A 132 -8.30 3.07 2.52
N VAL A 133 -7.30 3.85 2.87
CA VAL A 133 -6.57 3.75 4.14
C VAL A 133 -6.92 4.95 5.00
N TYR A 134 -7.29 4.69 6.24
CA TYR A 134 -7.65 5.72 7.21
C TYR A 134 -6.46 6.01 8.11
N ALA A 135 -6.04 7.29 8.15
CA ALA A 135 -4.91 7.70 8.97
C ALA A 135 -5.27 8.96 9.76
N ARG A 136 -4.80 9.02 11.01
CA ARG A 136 -4.96 10.19 11.90
C ARG A 136 -3.62 10.62 12.47
N PRO A 137 -3.52 11.89 12.88
CA PRO A 137 -2.30 12.39 13.54
C PRO A 137 -1.93 11.60 14.79
#